data_b8c01117b336b73171e5e427c7308844
#
_entry.id   b8c01117b336b73171e5e427c7308844
#
_cell.length_a   1.000
_cell.length_b   1.000
_cell.length_c   1.000
_cell.angle_alpha   90.00
_cell.angle_beta   90.00
_cell.angle_gamma   90.00
#
_symmetry.space_group_name_H-M   'P 1'
#
loop_
_entity.id
_entity.type
_entity.pdbx_description
1 polymer ?
#
loop_
_entity_poly.entity_id
_entity_poly.type
_entity_poly.pdbx_seq_one_letter_code
_entity_poly.pdbx_strand_id
1 'polypeptide(L)'
;MGLKGNLILNHSRLHNFCGVPVTGPKECLTALSHVKLPKVLEKIFSDSVKGIFFKTKNTHKNYNVDATYDDGYIYIKEDLVDPDLILQVLIHEVSHLLQDTFPERFLENGDIINEFSLKRIELMRRLSKRGYNLDRKAFLRLTYDPMFDTFLNNEIKEEDLKDCIKGLFPSPYSALSLDEYIAIIFEEYFENPEVAREYSKEICDNIKKVMADYYDSKF
;
A
#
# COMPACT_ATOMS: atom_id res chain seq x y z
N MET A 1 -16.28 6.52 47.67
CA MET A 1 -17.18 6.98 46.61
C MET A 1 -16.34 7.08 45.36
N GLY A 2 -16.42 6.06 44.51
CA GLY A 2 -15.61 5.98 43.27
C GLY A 2 -16.45 6.51 42.09
N LEU A 3 -15.94 7.52 41.46
CA LEU A 3 -16.45 7.98 40.17
C LEU A 3 -15.96 7.05 39.07
N LYS A 4 -16.79 6.10 38.65
CA LYS A 4 -16.64 5.39 37.38
C LYS A 4 -16.98 6.38 36.26
N GLY A 5 -15.96 6.98 35.66
CA GLY A 5 -16.11 7.67 34.38
C GLY A 5 -16.46 6.66 33.30
N ASN A 6 -17.73 6.58 32.92
CA ASN A 6 -18.16 5.92 31.70
C ASN A 6 -17.57 6.71 30.53
N LEU A 7 -16.51 6.17 29.92
CA LEU A 7 -16.14 6.53 28.56
C LEU A 7 -17.29 6.03 27.67
N ILE A 8 -18.25 6.91 27.41
CA ILE A 8 -19.22 6.71 26.34
C ILE A 8 -18.42 6.88 25.04
N LEU A 9 -17.92 5.76 24.53
CA LEU A 9 -17.51 5.69 23.14
C LEU A 9 -18.76 6.01 22.30
N ASN A 10 -18.81 7.23 21.78
CA ASN A 10 -19.77 7.63 20.76
C ASN A 10 -19.50 6.79 19.51
N HIS A 11 -19.96 5.56 19.49
CA HIS A 11 -19.98 4.71 18.30
C HIS A 11 -21.09 5.28 17.40
N SER A 12 -20.69 6.24 16.56
CA SER A 12 -21.51 6.74 15.50
C SER A 12 -21.72 5.63 14.46
N ARG A 13 -22.96 5.41 14.12
CA ARG A 13 -23.61 4.56 13.12
C ARG A 13 -22.66 3.86 12.14
N LEU A 14 -22.87 2.55 11.96
CA LEU A 14 -22.35 1.79 10.85
C LEU A 14 -22.63 2.54 9.53
N HIS A 15 -21.61 3.12 8.98
CA HIS A 15 -21.63 3.62 7.61
C HIS A 15 -21.26 2.48 6.68
N ASN A 16 -21.79 2.51 5.46
CA ASN A 16 -21.48 1.54 4.43
C ASN A 16 -20.76 2.27 3.29
N PHE A 17 -19.59 1.77 2.91
CA PHE A 17 -18.83 2.29 1.79
C PHE A 17 -18.63 1.18 0.77
N CYS A 18 -19.18 1.33 -0.44
CA CYS A 18 -19.15 0.30 -1.49
C CYS A 18 -19.68 -1.08 -1.01
N GLY A 19 -20.73 -1.11 -0.17
CA GLY A 19 -21.26 -2.37 0.39
C GLY A 19 -20.53 -2.89 1.65
N VAL A 20 -19.43 -2.26 2.05
CA VAL A 20 -18.55 -2.69 3.15
C VAL A 20 -18.89 -1.90 4.43
N PRO A 21 -19.03 -2.56 5.61
CA PRO A 21 -19.24 -1.88 6.87
C PRO A 21 -18.03 -1.04 7.29
N VAL A 22 -18.30 0.19 7.74
CA VAL A 22 -17.26 1.14 8.18
C VAL A 22 -17.50 1.58 9.61
N THR A 23 -16.44 1.66 10.39
CA THR A 23 -16.47 2.15 11.77
C THR A 23 -15.39 3.20 12.00
N GLY A 24 -15.73 4.35 12.57
CA GLY A 24 -14.79 5.42 12.87
C GLY A 24 -15.43 6.70 13.37
N PRO A 25 -14.64 7.74 13.66
CA PRO A 25 -15.12 9.06 14.00
C PRO A 25 -15.98 9.67 12.88
N LYS A 26 -16.86 10.60 13.25
CA LYS A 26 -17.78 11.24 12.30
C LYS A 26 -17.05 11.97 11.17
N GLU A 27 -15.96 12.62 11.50
CA GLU A 27 -15.10 13.37 10.56
C GLU A 27 -14.54 12.43 9.48
N CYS A 28 -14.00 11.26 9.87
CA CYS A 28 -13.48 10.24 8.95
C CYS A 28 -14.59 9.68 8.06
N LEU A 29 -15.76 9.39 8.63
CA LEU A 29 -16.93 8.90 7.88
C LEU A 29 -17.43 9.93 6.87
N THR A 30 -17.38 11.23 7.24
CA THR A 30 -17.69 12.32 6.31
C THR A 30 -16.68 12.41 5.18
N ALA A 31 -15.38 12.38 5.49
CA ALA A 31 -14.33 12.40 4.48
C ALA A 31 -14.45 11.20 3.53
N LEU A 32 -14.64 9.99 4.06
CA LEU A 32 -14.83 8.78 3.26
C LEU A 32 -16.05 8.87 2.33
N SER A 33 -17.11 9.55 2.73
CA SER A 33 -18.32 9.73 1.89
C SER A 33 -18.07 10.55 0.61
N HIS A 34 -16.98 11.30 0.55
CA HIS A 34 -16.54 12.04 -0.63
C HIS A 34 -15.58 11.25 -1.53
N VAL A 35 -15.05 10.13 -1.05
CA VAL A 35 -14.16 9.26 -1.83
C VAL A 35 -14.94 8.55 -2.94
N LYS A 36 -14.36 8.50 -4.13
CA LYS A 36 -14.92 7.79 -5.29
C LYS A 36 -13.88 6.81 -5.82
N LEU A 37 -14.09 5.54 -5.54
CA LEU A 37 -13.27 4.48 -6.12
C LEU A 37 -13.52 4.34 -7.63
N PRO A 38 -12.52 3.96 -8.43
CA PRO A 38 -12.75 3.42 -9.77
C PRO A 38 -13.73 2.25 -9.71
N LYS A 39 -14.67 2.17 -10.68
CA LYS A 39 -15.75 1.14 -10.67
C LYS A 39 -15.26 -0.29 -10.50
N VAL A 40 -14.12 -0.61 -11.10
CA VAL A 40 -13.52 -1.95 -10.96
C VAL A 40 -13.11 -2.22 -9.52
N LEU A 41 -12.55 -1.22 -8.82
CA LEU A 41 -12.17 -1.34 -7.42
C LEU A 41 -13.37 -1.38 -6.50
N GLU A 42 -14.47 -0.66 -6.80
CA GLU A 42 -15.72 -0.75 -6.02
C GLU A 42 -16.21 -2.20 -5.93
N LYS A 43 -16.15 -2.95 -7.04
CA LYS A 43 -16.55 -4.35 -7.07
C LYS A 43 -15.62 -5.23 -6.25
N ILE A 44 -14.30 -5.11 -6.42
CA ILE A 44 -13.32 -5.84 -5.63
C ILE A 44 -13.53 -5.56 -4.13
N PHE A 45 -13.74 -4.30 -3.81
CA PHE A 45 -14.01 -3.85 -2.45
C PHE A 45 -15.24 -4.54 -1.87
N SER A 46 -16.39 -4.47 -2.56
CA SER A 46 -17.65 -5.07 -2.10
C SER A 46 -17.58 -6.58 -1.95
N ASP A 47 -16.79 -7.25 -2.77
CA ASP A 47 -16.70 -8.71 -2.82
C ASP A 47 -15.69 -9.28 -1.82
N SER A 48 -14.64 -8.54 -1.49
CA SER A 48 -13.46 -9.09 -0.81
C SER A 48 -13.06 -8.35 0.48
N VAL A 49 -13.43 -7.08 0.66
CA VAL A 49 -13.17 -6.36 1.90
C VAL A 49 -14.27 -6.63 2.92
N LYS A 50 -13.87 -7.10 4.11
CA LYS A 50 -14.79 -7.44 5.22
C LYS A 50 -15.21 -6.24 6.04
N GLY A 51 -14.38 -5.19 6.11
CA GLY A 51 -14.65 -3.97 6.87
C GLY A 51 -13.54 -2.94 6.82
N ILE A 52 -13.90 -1.67 7.12
CA ILE A 52 -12.97 -0.55 7.24
C ILE A 52 -13.07 0.01 8.65
N PHE A 53 -11.93 0.23 9.30
CA PHE A 53 -11.84 0.77 10.65
C PHE A 53 -10.91 1.97 10.70
N PHE A 54 -11.43 3.12 11.11
CA PHE A 54 -10.59 4.25 11.49
C PHE A 54 -10.17 4.11 12.96
N LYS A 55 -8.87 4.13 13.22
CA LYS A 55 -8.27 3.88 14.55
C LYS A 55 -7.21 4.90 14.90
N THR A 56 -7.11 5.25 16.19
CA THR A 56 -6.11 6.18 16.75
C THR A 56 -4.66 5.71 16.53
N LYS A 57 -4.44 4.40 16.47
CA LYS A 57 -3.13 3.79 16.17
C LYS A 57 -3.36 2.50 15.38
N ASN A 58 -2.61 2.32 14.32
CA ASN A 58 -2.48 1.03 13.67
C ASN A 58 -1.64 0.11 14.56
N THR A 59 -2.32 -0.65 15.43
CA THR A 59 -1.68 -1.49 16.45
C THR A 59 -1.16 -2.82 15.92
N HIS A 60 -1.44 -3.17 14.66
CA HIS A 60 -1.11 -4.50 14.15
C HIS A 60 0.35 -4.72 13.80
N LYS A 61 1.16 -3.70 13.56
CA LYS A 61 2.59 -3.86 13.23
C LYS A 61 3.41 -2.67 13.71
N ASN A 62 3.41 -2.17 14.89
CA ASN A 62 4.34 -1.15 15.45
C ASN A 62 4.83 -0.02 14.48
N TYR A 63 4.23 0.14 13.30
CA TYR A 63 4.60 1.09 12.26
C TYR A 63 3.65 2.29 12.27
N ASN A 64 4.23 3.45 12.07
CA ASN A 64 3.47 4.70 11.91
C ASN A 64 3.02 4.84 10.44
N VAL A 65 2.20 3.90 9.96
CA VAL A 65 1.64 3.90 8.60
C VAL A 65 0.22 4.46 8.59
N ASP A 66 -0.20 5.06 7.49
CA ASP A 66 -1.51 5.72 7.38
C ASP A 66 -2.65 4.74 7.23
N ALA A 67 -2.41 3.57 6.63
CA ALA A 67 -3.35 2.47 6.57
C ALA A 67 -2.63 1.11 6.70
N THR A 68 -3.41 0.03 6.83
CA THR A 68 -2.92 -1.36 6.84
C THR A 68 -4.04 -2.31 6.46
N TYR A 69 -3.77 -3.21 5.51
CA TYR A 69 -4.61 -4.37 5.22
C TYR A 69 -4.22 -5.55 6.12
N ASP A 70 -5.21 -6.28 6.66
CA ASP A 70 -5.02 -7.50 7.43
C ASP A 70 -6.26 -8.39 7.34
N ASP A 71 -6.11 -9.60 6.80
CA ASP A 71 -7.16 -10.63 6.65
C ASP A 71 -8.53 -10.11 6.16
N GLY A 72 -8.53 -9.26 5.14
CA GLY A 72 -9.75 -8.70 4.55
C GLY A 72 -10.25 -7.42 5.23
N TYR A 73 -9.59 -6.92 6.25
CA TYR A 73 -9.93 -5.67 6.91
C TYR A 73 -8.93 -4.57 6.57
N ILE A 74 -9.39 -3.35 6.39
CA ILE A 74 -8.57 -2.18 6.19
C ILE A 74 -8.65 -1.29 7.43
N TYR A 75 -7.51 -0.93 7.97
CA TYR A 75 -7.36 -0.06 9.13
C TYR A 75 -6.71 1.24 8.68
N ILE A 76 -7.39 2.36 8.88
CA ILE A 76 -6.94 3.71 8.50
C ILE A 76 -6.73 4.53 9.78
N LYS A 77 -5.73 5.40 9.82
CA LYS A 77 -5.58 6.36 10.92
C LYS A 77 -6.77 7.32 10.97
N GLU A 78 -7.25 7.62 12.18
CA GLU A 78 -8.38 8.52 12.37
C GLU A 78 -8.07 10.00 12.17
N ASP A 79 -6.81 10.38 12.04
CA ASP A 79 -6.38 11.73 11.67
C ASP A 79 -6.28 11.93 10.14
N LEU A 80 -6.42 10.87 9.36
CA LEU A 80 -6.50 10.94 7.91
C LEU A 80 -7.93 11.31 7.49
N VAL A 81 -8.17 12.60 7.26
CA VAL A 81 -9.49 13.17 6.93
C VAL A 81 -9.54 13.83 5.54
N ASP A 82 -8.47 13.74 4.77
CA ASP A 82 -8.43 14.20 3.38
C ASP A 82 -8.96 13.08 2.47
N PRO A 83 -10.05 13.32 1.67
CA PRO A 83 -10.62 12.30 0.80
C PRO A 83 -9.65 11.76 -0.27
N ASP A 84 -8.76 12.59 -0.80
CA ASP A 84 -7.80 12.18 -1.83
C ASP A 84 -6.73 11.26 -1.23
N LEU A 85 -6.25 11.57 -0.03
CA LEU A 85 -5.32 10.68 0.70
C LEU A 85 -6.02 9.39 1.14
N ILE A 86 -7.30 9.45 1.56
CA ILE A 86 -8.08 8.23 1.86
C ILE A 86 -8.23 7.37 0.60
N LEU A 87 -8.51 7.97 -0.56
CA LEU A 87 -8.59 7.23 -1.82
C LEU A 87 -7.26 6.52 -2.12
N GLN A 88 -6.16 7.23 -2.01
CA GLN A 88 -4.82 6.69 -2.26
C GLN A 88 -4.52 5.49 -1.37
N VAL A 89 -4.70 5.61 -0.04
CA VAL A 89 -4.44 4.48 0.87
C VAL A 89 -5.41 3.32 0.64
N LEU A 90 -6.67 3.57 0.26
CA LEU A 90 -7.59 2.49 -0.08
C LEU A 90 -7.16 1.72 -1.33
N ILE A 91 -6.67 2.41 -2.35
CA ILE A 91 -6.10 1.78 -3.55
C ILE A 91 -4.89 0.94 -3.17
N HIS A 92 -4.00 1.47 -2.33
CA HIS A 92 -2.83 0.77 -1.81
C HIS A 92 -3.21 -0.54 -1.10
N GLU A 93 -4.12 -0.47 -0.13
CA GLU A 93 -4.53 -1.64 0.66
C GLU A 93 -5.28 -2.69 -0.17
N VAL A 94 -6.02 -2.27 -1.21
CA VAL A 94 -6.61 -3.20 -2.19
C VAL A 94 -5.51 -3.94 -2.98
N SER A 95 -4.39 -3.30 -3.25
CA SER A 95 -3.25 -4.00 -3.87
C SER A 95 -2.77 -5.17 -3.01
N HIS A 96 -2.61 -4.99 -1.70
CA HIS A 96 -2.21 -6.08 -0.79
C HIS A 96 -3.26 -7.21 -0.77
N LEU A 97 -4.55 -6.86 -0.74
CA LEU A 97 -5.63 -7.85 -0.86
C LEU A 97 -5.51 -8.66 -2.16
N LEU A 98 -5.21 -8.01 -3.29
CA LEU A 98 -5.06 -8.71 -4.57
C LEU A 98 -3.78 -9.54 -4.64
N GLN A 99 -2.70 -9.10 -4.02
CA GLN A 99 -1.45 -9.87 -3.89
C GLN A 99 -1.68 -11.15 -3.09
N ASP A 100 -2.46 -11.10 -2.02
CA ASP A 100 -2.83 -12.26 -1.22
C ASP A 100 -3.80 -13.19 -1.96
N THR A 101 -4.69 -12.63 -2.76
CA THR A 101 -5.70 -13.41 -3.51
C THR A 101 -5.12 -14.09 -4.75
N PHE A 102 -4.14 -13.45 -5.40
CA PHE A 102 -3.52 -13.91 -6.65
C PHE A 102 -1.97 -13.89 -6.53
N PRO A 103 -1.39 -14.62 -5.57
CA PRO A 103 0.06 -14.58 -5.34
C PRO A 103 0.88 -14.98 -6.58
N GLU A 104 0.38 -15.90 -7.40
CA GLU A 104 1.03 -16.34 -8.64
C GLU A 104 1.11 -15.24 -9.71
N ARG A 105 0.24 -14.24 -9.63
CA ARG A 105 0.26 -13.07 -10.52
C ARG A 105 1.23 -11.98 -10.05
N PHE A 106 1.52 -11.94 -8.75
CA PHE A 106 2.26 -10.85 -8.12
C PHE A 106 3.48 -11.36 -7.34
N LEU A 107 3.28 -11.84 -6.11
CA LEU A 107 4.36 -12.17 -5.18
C LEU A 107 5.19 -13.40 -5.57
N GLU A 108 4.58 -14.33 -6.31
CA GLU A 108 5.24 -15.54 -6.81
C GLU A 108 5.59 -15.45 -8.30
N ASN A 109 5.31 -14.31 -8.95
CA ASN A 109 5.65 -14.07 -10.35
C ASN A 109 7.17 -13.86 -10.51
N GLY A 110 7.82 -14.80 -11.18
CA GLY A 110 9.27 -14.80 -11.35
C GLY A 110 9.81 -13.58 -12.10
N ASP A 111 9.07 -13.02 -13.04
CA ASP A 111 9.49 -11.85 -13.81
C ASP A 111 9.44 -10.59 -12.96
N ILE A 112 8.39 -10.42 -12.13
CA ILE A 112 8.27 -9.31 -11.18
C ILE A 112 9.36 -9.41 -10.10
N ILE A 113 9.58 -10.60 -9.52
CA ILE A 113 10.64 -10.84 -8.53
C ILE A 113 12.01 -10.50 -9.11
N ASN A 114 12.28 -10.93 -10.33
CA ASN A 114 13.56 -10.65 -10.99
C ASN A 114 13.73 -9.16 -11.30
N GLU A 115 12.68 -8.50 -11.81
CA GLU A 115 12.69 -7.06 -12.06
C GLU A 115 13.00 -6.27 -10.79
N PHE A 116 12.27 -6.52 -9.70
CA PHE A 116 12.48 -5.88 -8.41
C PHE A 116 13.90 -6.11 -7.87
N SER A 117 14.38 -7.36 -7.93
CA SER A 117 15.71 -7.72 -7.47
C SER A 117 16.83 -7.00 -8.25
N LEU A 118 16.70 -6.89 -9.57
CA LEU A 118 17.64 -6.16 -10.42
C LEU A 118 17.64 -4.66 -10.09
N LYS A 119 16.49 -4.07 -9.86
CA LYS A 119 16.37 -2.66 -9.44
C LYS A 119 17.01 -2.42 -8.08
N ARG A 120 16.82 -3.32 -7.11
CA ARG A 120 17.47 -3.26 -5.80
C ARG A 120 19.00 -3.38 -5.90
N ILE A 121 19.51 -4.26 -6.75
CA ILE A 121 20.95 -4.39 -7.01
C ILE A 121 21.50 -3.11 -7.66
N GLU A 122 20.78 -2.52 -8.60
CA GLU A 122 21.20 -1.26 -9.21
C GLU A 122 21.16 -0.09 -8.21
N LEU A 123 20.15 -0.01 -7.34
CA LEU A 123 20.09 0.97 -6.24
C LEU A 123 21.32 0.80 -5.33
N MET A 124 21.62 -0.43 -4.90
CA MET A 124 22.82 -0.75 -4.12
C MET A 124 24.09 -0.25 -4.82
N ARG A 125 24.24 -0.51 -6.11
CA ARG A 125 25.40 -0.07 -6.91
C ARG A 125 25.53 1.47 -6.95
N ARG A 126 24.40 2.19 -7.11
CA ARG A 126 24.39 3.67 -7.13
C ARG A 126 24.77 4.25 -5.77
N LEU A 127 24.21 3.72 -4.68
CA LEU A 127 24.55 4.14 -3.31
C LEU A 127 26.00 3.82 -2.93
N SER A 128 26.52 2.65 -3.33
CA SER A 128 27.92 2.28 -3.13
C SER A 128 28.88 3.28 -3.81
N LYS A 129 28.55 3.75 -5.02
CA LYS A 129 29.34 4.77 -5.73
C LYS A 129 29.37 6.13 -5.01
N ARG A 130 28.38 6.40 -4.16
CA ARG A 130 28.33 7.61 -3.32
C ARG A 130 29.03 7.42 -1.96
N GLY A 131 29.61 6.22 -1.71
CA GLY A 131 30.40 5.93 -0.54
C GLY A 131 29.61 5.42 0.68
N TYR A 132 28.32 5.08 0.50
CA TYR A 132 27.54 4.48 1.58
C TYR A 132 28.01 3.05 1.87
N ASN A 133 28.06 2.70 3.18
CA ASN A 133 28.33 1.35 3.64
C ASN A 133 27.04 0.52 3.60
N LEU A 134 27.04 -0.57 2.81
CA LEU A 134 25.82 -1.27 2.46
C LEU A 134 25.83 -2.73 2.93
N ASP A 135 24.76 -3.17 3.58
CA ASP A 135 24.50 -4.60 3.80
C ASP A 135 23.89 -5.22 2.53
N ARG A 136 24.70 -5.95 1.78
CA ARG A 136 24.25 -6.64 0.56
C ARG A 136 23.04 -7.56 0.82
N LYS A 137 22.94 -8.20 1.99
CA LYS A 137 21.84 -9.12 2.29
C LYS A 137 20.52 -8.37 2.41
N ALA A 138 20.53 -7.15 2.97
CA ALA A 138 19.35 -6.32 3.06
C ALA A 138 18.78 -5.98 1.67
N PHE A 139 19.64 -5.69 0.69
CA PHE A 139 19.21 -5.41 -0.70
C PHE A 139 18.69 -6.64 -1.46
N LEU A 140 18.93 -7.84 -1.00
CA LEU A 140 18.45 -9.08 -1.65
C LEU A 140 17.16 -9.63 -1.01
N ARG A 141 16.69 -9.06 0.08
CA ARG A 141 15.41 -9.47 0.70
C ARG A 141 14.24 -8.96 -0.13
N LEU A 142 13.24 -9.81 -0.30
CA LEU A 142 11.98 -9.43 -0.95
C LEU A 142 10.96 -8.88 0.04
N THR A 143 11.04 -9.31 1.30
CA THR A 143 10.13 -8.91 2.38
C THR A 143 10.61 -7.65 3.09
N TYR A 144 9.70 -6.94 3.72
CA TYR A 144 9.99 -5.75 4.52
C TYR A 144 10.99 -6.05 5.64
N ASP A 145 11.94 -5.14 5.82
CA ASP A 145 12.96 -5.18 6.85
C ASP A 145 13.05 -3.78 7.52
N PRO A 146 12.66 -3.67 8.82
CA PRO A 146 12.71 -2.38 9.54
C PRO A 146 14.10 -1.75 9.60
N MET A 147 15.17 -2.58 9.60
CA MET A 147 16.54 -2.07 9.60
C MET A 147 16.90 -1.48 8.24
N PHE A 148 16.44 -2.09 7.16
CA PHE A 148 16.63 -1.57 5.81
C PHE A 148 15.84 -0.27 5.60
N ASP A 149 14.62 -0.20 6.12
CA ASP A 149 13.80 1.01 6.13
C ASP A 149 14.52 2.15 6.88
N THR A 150 14.97 1.87 8.11
CA THR A 150 15.76 2.83 8.91
C THR A 150 17.02 3.28 8.16
N PHE A 151 17.72 2.36 7.50
CA PHE A 151 18.90 2.68 6.71
C PHE A 151 18.58 3.64 5.57
N LEU A 152 17.56 3.35 4.74
CA LEU A 152 17.21 4.21 3.62
C LEU A 152 16.74 5.61 4.06
N ASN A 153 15.96 5.69 5.13
CA ASN A 153 15.34 6.94 5.55
C ASN A 153 16.21 7.79 6.48
N ASN A 154 17.13 7.19 7.25
CA ASN A 154 17.87 7.91 8.27
C ASN A 154 19.38 7.98 8.00
N GLU A 155 19.95 7.01 7.27
CA GLU A 155 21.39 6.96 7.03
C GLU A 155 21.79 7.49 5.65
N ILE A 156 20.85 7.42 4.68
CA ILE A 156 21.05 7.99 3.34
C ILE A 156 20.54 9.44 3.33
N LYS A 157 21.33 10.36 2.76
CA LYS A 157 20.86 11.72 2.53
C LYS A 157 19.68 11.71 1.57
N GLU A 158 18.64 12.45 1.87
CA GLU A 158 17.40 12.50 1.07
C GLU A 158 17.66 12.79 -0.42
N GLU A 159 18.55 13.76 -0.72
CA GLU A 159 18.92 14.10 -2.09
C GLU A 159 19.61 12.92 -2.81
N ASP A 160 20.53 12.24 -2.12
CA ASP A 160 21.24 11.09 -2.67
C ASP A 160 20.27 9.92 -2.93
N LEU A 161 19.33 9.69 -2.02
CA LEU A 161 18.32 8.65 -2.19
C LEU A 161 17.41 8.96 -3.38
N LYS A 162 16.88 10.18 -3.47
CA LYS A 162 16.05 10.63 -4.60
C LYS A 162 16.75 10.43 -5.95
N ASP A 163 18.02 10.81 -6.03
CA ASP A 163 18.79 10.62 -7.26
C ASP A 163 19.04 9.14 -7.57
N CYS A 164 19.34 8.33 -6.53
CA CYS A 164 19.67 6.92 -6.72
C CYS A 164 18.46 6.07 -7.10
N ILE A 165 17.24 6.41 -6.65
CA ILE A 165 16.01 5.69 -7.01
C ILE A 165 15.45 6.10 -8.38
N LYS A 166 15.82 7.26 -8.89
CA LYS A 166 15.27 7.81 -10.14
C LYS A 166 15.37 6.83 -11.31
N GLY A 167 14.21 6.54 -11.92
CA GLY A 167 14.07 5.57 -13.02
C GLY A 167 14.20 4.09 -12.59
N LEU A 168 14.32 3.81 -11.29
CA LEU A 168 14.24 2.46 -10.73
C LEU A 168 12.93 2.25 -9.98
N PHE A 169 12.59 3.17 -9.11
CA PHE A 169 11.44 3.11 -8.20
C PHE A 169 10.65 4.42 -8.23
N PRO A 170 9.31 4.39 -8.14
CA PRO A 170 8.49 5.59 -8.04
C PRO A 170 8.79 6.43 -6.79
N SER A 171 9.06 5.76 -5.67
CA SER A 171 9.33 6.36 -4.37
C SER A 171 10.36 5.56 -3.56
N PRO A 172 10.99 6.13 -2.51
CA PRO A 172 11.81 5.37 -1.58
C PRO A 172 11.06 4.21 -0.93
N TYR A 173 9.79 4.39 -0.63
CA TYR A 173 8.93 3.40 0.01
C TYR A 173 8.76 2.15 -0.86
N SER A 174 8.59 2.31 -2.17
CA SER A 174 8.51 1.18 -3.11
C SER A 174 9.80 0.36 -3.24
N ALA A 175 10.92 0.86 -2.71
CA ALA A 175 12.17 0.09 -2.64
C ALA A 175 12.29 -0.79 -1.38
N LEU A 176 11.37 -0.71 -0.42
CA LEU A 176 11.48 -1.40 0.87
C LEU A 176 11.24 -2.91 0.77
N SER A 177 10.25 -3.31 -0.02
CA SER A 177 9.89 -4.72 -0.21
C SER A 177 9.15 -4.94 -1.52
N LEU A 178 8.98 -6.19 -1.92
CA LEU A 178 8.32 -6.55 -3.18
C LEU A 178 6.83 -6.19 -3.13
N ASP A 179 6.16 -6.45 -2.01
CA ASP A 179 4.75 -6.14 -1.80
C ASP A 179 4.48 -4.64 -1.89
N GLU A 180 5.33 -3.80 -1.28
CA GLU A 180 5.22 -2.35 -1.37
C GLU A 180 5.54 -1.82 -2.78
N TYR A 181 6.50 -2.45 -3.48
CA TYR A 181 6.77 -2.10 -4.87
C TYR A 181 5.55 -2.32 -5.75
N ILE A 182 4.90 -3.46 -5.60
CA ILE A 182 3.67 -3.78 -6.34
C ILE A 182 2.55 -2.80 -5.97
N ALA A 183 2.38 -2.50 -4.66
CA ALA A 183 1.33 -1.60 -4.19
C ALA A 183 1.48 -0.17 -4.73
N ILE A 184 2.69 0.37 -4.75
CA ILE A 184 2.95 1.71 -5.31
C ILE A 184 2.76 1.73 -6.83
N ILE A 185 3.16 0.68 -7.57
CA ILE A 185 2.85 0.60 -9.02
C ILE A 185 1.35 0.48 -9.26
N PHE A 186 0.61 -0.17 -8.36
CA PHE A 186 -0.84 -0.27 -8.43
C PHE A 186 -1.51 1.10 -8.22
N GLU A 187 -1.06 1.91 -7.24
CA GLU A 187 -1.50 3.29 -7.07
C GLU A 187 -1.27 4.11 -8.34
N GLU A 188 -0.02 4.14 -8.82
CA GLU A 188 0.35 4.84 -10.05
C GLU A 188 -0.47 4.38 -11.27
N TYR A 189 -0.83 3.09 -11.35
CA TYR A 189 -1.65 2.57 -12.44
C TYR A 189 -3.04 3.21 -12.51
N PHE A 190 -3.63 3.56 -11.35
CA PHE A 190 -4.92 4.23 -11.30
C PHE A 190 -4.81 5.75 -11.43
N GLU A 191 -3.68 6.34 -11.08
CA GLU A 191 -3.43 7.76 -11.20
C GLU A 191 -2.88 8.13 -12.59
N ASN A 192 -1.81 7.45 -13.03
CA ASN A 192 -1.14 7.66 -14.30
C ASN A 192 -0.61 6.34 -14.88
N PRO A 193 -1.44 5.61 -15.65
CA PRO A 193 -1.08 4.30 -16.20
C PRO A 193 0.19 4.27 -17.06
N GLU A 194 0.51 5.40 -17.71
CA GLU A 194 1.72 5.49 -18.56
C GLU A 194 2.97 5.52 -17.69
N VAL A 195 2.97 6.32 -16.63
CA VAL A 195 4.06 6.38 -15.65
C VAL A 195 4.23 5.04 -14.93
N ALA A 196 3.13 4.42 -14.48
CA ALA A 196 3.19 3.08 -13.90
C ALA A 196 3.89 2.08 -14.81
N ARG A 197 3.58 2.14 -16.11
CA ARG A 197 4.13 1.23 -17.12
C ARG A 197 5.62 1.47 -17.39
N GLU A 198 6.12 2.69 -17.22
CA GLU A 198 7.56 3.00 -17.29
C GLU A 198 8.33 2.31 -16.15
N TYR A 199 7.72 2.20 -14.97
CA TYR A 199 8.34 1.51 -13.84
C TYR A 199 8.20 -0.01 -13.95
N SER A 200 7.03 -0.56 -14.25
CA SER A 200 6.83 -1.99 -14.42
C SER A 200 5.70 -2.31 -15.40
N LYS A 201 6.10 -2.72 -16.60
CA LYS A 201 5.15 -3.24 -17.59
C LYS A 201 4.49 -4.53 -17.11
N GLU A 202 5.25 -5.42 -16.45
CA GLU A 202 4.78 -6.73 -16.01
C GLU A 202 3.70 -6.61 -14.93
N ILE A 203 3.90 -5.77 -13.92
CA ILE A 203 2.88 -5.50 -12.90
C ILE A 203 1.63 -4.92 -13.56
N CYS A 204 1.75 -3.92 -14.44
CA CYS A 204 0.60 -3.32 -15.12
C CYS A 204 -0.17 -4.32 -15.98
N ASP A 205 0.52 -5.24 -16.67
CA ASP A 205 -0.13 -6.27 -17.48
C ASP A 205 -0.85 -7.31 -16.59
N ASN A 206 -0.31 -7.63 -15.40
CA ASN A 206 -0.99 -8.50 -14.43
C ASN A 206 -2.17 -7.81 -13.75
N ILE A 207 -2.09 -6.51 -13.42
CA ILE A 207 -3.23 -5.73 -12.96
C ILE A 207 -4.39 -5.82 -13.97
N LYS A 208 -4.12 -5.60 -15.26
CA LYS A 208 -5.15 -5.70 -16.32
C LYS A 208 -5.79 -7.09 -16.37
N LYS A 209 -5.01 -8.16 -16.28
CA LYS A 209 -5.50 -9.53 -16.27
C LYS A 209 -6.40 -9.80 -15.07
N VAL A 210 -5.95 -9.42 -13.85
CA VAL A 210 -6.74 -9.60 -12.62
C VAL A 210 -8.04 -8.80 -12.70
N MET A 211 -8.00 -7.55 -13.20
CA MET A 211 -9.22 -6.75 -13.39
C MET A 211 -10.19 -7.39 -14.36
N ALA A 212 -9.69 -7.95 -15.48
CA ALA A 212 -10.52 -8.66 -16.46
C ALA A 212 -11.14 -9.93 -15.84
N ASP A 213 -10.34 -10.75 -15.15
CA ASP A 213 -10.80 -11.98 -14.50
C ASP A 213 -11.90 -11.68 -13.45
N TYR A 214 -11.80 -10.55 -12.72
CA TYR A 214 -12.85 -10.10 -11.80
C TYR A 214 -14.15 -9.71 -12.50
N TYR A 215 -14.09 -9.18 -13.72
CA TYR A 215 -15.28 -8.89 -14.51
C TYR A 215 -15.90 -10.14 -15.12
N ASP A 216 -15.05 -11.05 -15.64
CA ASP A 216 -15.51 -12.24 -16.38
C ASP A 216 -16.00 -13.37 -15.46
N SER A 217 -15.54 -13.45 -14.22
CA SER A 217 -15.89 -14.52 -13.27
C SER A 217 -17.34 -14.50 -12.76
N LYS A 218 -18.17 -13.55 -13.19
CA LYS A 218 -19.57 -13.38 -12.72
C LYS A 218 -20.60 -13.20 -13.86
N PHE A 219 -20.26 -13.60 -15.06
CA PHE A 219 -21.21 -13.80 -16.15
C PHE A 219 -21.11 -15.25 -16.68
#